data_ec0a4e31cbfa4aa0cd1a61c5d2221fa0
#
_entry.id   ec0a4e31cbfa4aa0cd1a61c5d2221fa0
#
_cell.length_a   1.000
_cell.length_b   1.000
_cell.length_c   1.000
_cell.angle_alpha   90.00
_cell.angle_beta   90.00
_cell.angle_gamma   90.00
#
_symmetry.space_group_name_H-M   'P 1'
#
loop_
_entity.id
_entity.type
_entity.pdbx_description
1 polymer ?
#
loop_
_entity_poly.entity_id
_entity_poly.type
_entity_poly.pdbx_seq_one_letter_code
_entity_poly.pdbx_strand_id
1 'polypeptide(L)'
;MPKHDYVEPFYMVQLTDDDLQEMQNYISKLKDEDYKHREIIHNNPIHSHGTDVYRTCEIHYPNKNSVCNQIGKKIFLDVNEKYYEYDLKDIFEFQLIKYYVGGNYNWHCDYGEAPVRGSV
;
A
#
# COMPACT_ATOMS: atom_id res chain seq x y z
N MET A 1 11.74 -7.24 -19.00
CA MET A 1 13.09 -6.88 -18.48
C MET A 1 13.24 -5.39 -18.39
N PRO A 2 13.80 -4.89 -17.31
CA PRO A 2 14.06 -3.47 -17.17
C PRO A 2 15.13 -3.02 -18.18
N LYS A 3 15.08 -1.76 -18.51
CA LYS A 3 16.03 -1.15 -19.44
C LYS A 3 17.41 -1.05 -18.88
N HIS A 4 17.52 -0.99 -17.57
CA HIS A 4 18.76 -0.67 -16.88
C HIS A 4 19.37 -1.89 -16.24
N ASP A 5 20.68 -1.98 -16.24
CA ASP A 5 21.38 -3.08 -15.60
C ASP A 5 21.21 -3.01 -14.07
N TYR A 6 21.08 -1.81 -13.56
CA TYR A 6 20.84 -1.57 -12.15
C TYR A 6 19.51 -0.89 -11.95
N VAL A 7 18.71 -1.43 -11.06
CA VAL A 7 17.39 -0.88 -10.73
C VAL A 7 17.34 -0.62 -9.24
N GLU A 8 16.96 0.60 -8.88
CA GLU A 8 16.81 0.94 -7.48
C GLU A 8 15.67 0.14 -6.86
N PRO A 9 15.77 -0.24 -5.59
CA PRO A 9 14.70 -0.98 -4.92
C PRO A 9 13.45 -0.14 -4.72
N PHE A 10 13.56 1.18 -4.78
CA PHE A 10 12.41 2.08 -4.67
C PHE A 10 12.73 3.41 -5.35
N TYR A 11 11.67 4.14 -5.65
CA TYR A 11 11.78 5.51 -6.18
C TYR A 11 10.82 6.41 -5.42
N MET A 12 11.25 7.65 -5.18
CA MET A 12 10.44 8.64 -4.53
C MET A 12 9.92 9.62 -5.56
N VAL A 13 8.64 9.92 -5.49
CA VAL A 13 8.00 10.84 -6.42
C VAL A 13 7.33 11.95 -5.61
N GLN A 14 7.56 13.18 -6.03
CA GLN A 14 6.89 14.33 -5.44
C GLN A 14 5.56 14.53 -6.15
N LEU A 15 4.48 14.57 -5.39
CA LEU A 15 3.18 14.90 -5.97
C LEU A 15 3.17 16.35 -6.45
N THR A 16 2.45 16.59 -7.52
CA THR A 16 2.20 17.97 -7.95
C THR A 16 1.27 18.62 -6.93
N ASP A 17 1.28 19.95 -6.88
CA ASP A 17 0.42 20.68 -5.94
C ASP A 17 -1.05 20.35 -6.19
N ASP A 18 -1.46 20.19 -7.45
CA ASP A 18 -2.83 19.86 -7.81
C ASP A 18 -3.19 18.46 -7.33
N ASP A 19 -2.34 17.48 -7.56
CA ASP A 19 -2.58 16.11 -7.11
C ASP A 19 -2.65 16.04 -5.58
N LEU A 20 -1.76 16.74 -4.91
CA LEU A 20 -1.75 16.79 -3.46
C LEU A 20 -3.06 17.38 -2.92
N GLN A 21 -3.51 18.48 -3.53
CA GLN A 21 -4.75 19.13 -3.12
C GLN A 21 -5.95 18.21 -3.32
N GLU A 22 -6.00 17.51 -4.45
CA GLU A 22 -7.08 16.58 -4.72
C GLU A 22 -7.11 15.41 -3.75
N MET A 23 -5.94 14.89 -3.40
CA MET A 23 -5.83 13.83 -2.41
C MET A 23 -6.30 14.32 -1.04
N GLN A 24 -5.87 15.49 -0.64
CA GLN A 24 -6.27 16.08 0.64
C GLN A 24 -7.77 16.31 0.69
N ASN A 25 -8.36 16.79 -0.41
CA ASN A 25 -9.79 17.00 -0.50
C ASN A 25 -10.55 15.68 -0.37
N TYR A 26 -10.07 14.65 -1.02
CA TYR A 26 -10.68 13.34 -0.92
C TYR A 26 -10.65 12.83 0.52
N ILE A 27 -9.49 12.89 1.14
CA ILE A 27 -9.32 12.41 2.51
C ILE A 27 -10.18 13.19 3.49
N SER A 28 -10.30 14.49 3.30
CA SER A 28 -11.09 15.35 4.20
C SER A 28 -12.57 15.02 4.19
N LYS A 29 -13.06 14.38 3.14
CA LYS A 29 -14.48 14.03 3.03
C LYS A 29 -14.78 12.65 3.60
N LEU A 30 -13.76 11.88 3.96
CA LEU A 30 -13.98 10.55 4.51
C LEU A 30 -14.47 10.66 5.95
N LYS A 31 -15.41 9.79 6.27
CA LYS A 31 -15.99 9.70 7.61
C LYS A 31 -15.46 8.44 8.28
N ASP A 32 -15.67 8.33 9.57
CA ASP A 32 -15.22 7.15 10.32
C ASP A 32 -15.78 5.86 9.73
N GLU A 33 -16.99 5.89 9.23
CA GLU A 33 -17.64 4.72 8.64
C GLU A 33 -17.00 4.26 7.33
N ASP A 34 -16.21 5.13 6.70
CA ASP A 34 -15.52 4.79 5.46
C ASP A 34 -14.26 3.98 5.70
N TYR A 35 -13.86 3.85 6.95
CA TYR A 35 -12.68 3.08 7.33
C TYR A 35 -13.07 1.77 7.99
N LYS A 36 -12.27 0.76 7.74
CA LYS A 36 -12.43 -0.53 8.41
C LYS A 36 -11.30 -0.67 9.43
N HIS A 37 -11.70 -0.97 10.66
CA HIS A 37 -10.72 -1.24 11.69
C HIS A 37 -10.00 -2.56 11.38
N ARG A 38 -8.70 -2.55 11.50
CA ARG A 38 -7.87 -3.74 11.28
C ARG A 38 -6.99 -3.98 12.48
N GLU A 39 -7.29 -5.07 13.16
CA GLU A 39 -6.46 -5.55 14.22
C GLU A 39 -6.16 -7.00 13.93
N ILE A 40 -4.90 -7.33 13.79
CA ILE A 40 -4.48 -8.68 13.48
C ILE A 40 -3.65 -9.17 14.66
N ILE A 41 -4.10 -10.24 15.26
CA ILE A 41 -3.37 -10.89 16.34
C ILE A 41 -2.60 -12.02 15.69
N HIS A 42 -1.29 -11.89 15.73
CA HIS A 42 -0.42 -12.86 15.09
C HIS A 42 -0.01 -13.91 16.11
N ASN A 43 -0.25 -15.15 15.79
CA ASN A 43 -0.02 -16.25 16.69
C ASN A 43 1.05 -17.22 16.19
N ASN A 44 1.91 -16.75 15.32
CA ASN A 44 2.95 -17.59 14.75
C ASN A 44 4.22 -17.46 15.59
N PRO A 45 4.73 -18.53 16.15
CA PRO A 45 5.91 -18.47 17.00
C PRO A 45 7.19 -18.04 16.28
N ILE A 46 7.17 -18.02 14.98
CA ILE A 46 8.33 -17.58 14.20
C ILE A 46 8.38 -16.05 14.14
N HIS A 47 7.23 -15.42 14.10
CA HIS A 47 7.13 -13.99 13.91
C HIS A 47 6.74 -13.21 15.16
N SER A 48 6.18 -13.87 16.12
CA SER A 48 5.78 -13.22 17.35
C SER A 48 5.89 -14.17 18.53
N HIS A 49 5.94 -13.60 19.70
CA HIS A 49 6.05 -14.38 20.92
C HIS A 49 4.67 -14.50 21.55
N GLY A 50 3.84 -15.34 20.96
CA GLY A 50 2.52 -15.54 21.51
C GLY A 50 1.44 -14.79 20.72
N THR A 51 0.59 -14.11 21.43
CA THR A 51 -0.58 -13.46 20.84
C THR A 51 -0.44 -11.95 20.72
N ASP A 52 0.70 -11.50 20.24
CA ASP A 52 0.94 -10.08 20.08
C ASP A 52 0.05 -9.50 18.99
N VAL A 53 -0.37 -8.28 19.20
CA VAL A 53 -1.11 -7.55 18.18
C VAL A 53 -0.13 -7.20 17.07
N TYR A 54 -0.36 -7.76 15.91
CA TYR A 54 0.52 -7.64 14.77
C TYR A 54 0.29 -6.34 14.00
N ARG A 55 -0.94 -5.94 13.91
CA ARG A 55 -1.32 -4.74 13.18
C ARG A 55 -2.53 -4.09 13.83
N THR A 56 -2.46 -2.78 14.03
CA THR A 56 -3.60 -1.99 14.48
C THR A 56 -3.67 -0.73 13.64
N CYS A 57 -4.65 -0.63 12.80
CA CYS A 57 -4.86 0.54 11.96
C CYS A 57 -6.29 0.56 11.43
N GLU A 58 -6.62 1.62 10.75
CA GLU A 58 -7.88 1.73 10.02
C GLU A 58 -7.56 1.86 8.54
N ILE A 59 -8.32 1.19 7.70
CA ILE A 59 -8.09 1.16 6.27
C ILE A 59 -9.33 1.60 5.52
N HIS A 60 -9.12 2.48 4.55
CA HIS A 60 -10.12 2.82 3.56
C HIS A 60 -9.65 2.32 2.20
N TYR A 61 -10.55 1.66 1.48
CA TYR A 61 -10.28 1.18 0.14
C TYR A 61 -10.97 2.10 -0.86
N PRO A 62 -10.22 3.00 -1.51
CA PRO A 62 -10.83 3.92 -2.46
C PRO A 62 -11.45 3.19 -3.65
N ASN A 63 -12.53 3.74 -4.17
CA ASN A 63 -13.15 3.20 -5.36
C ASN A 63 -12.16 3.29 -6.53
N LYS A 64 -12.24 2.36 -7.46
CA LYS A 64 -11.35 2.34 -8.62
C LYS A 64 -11.35 3.65 -9.42
N ASN A 65 -12.48 4.32 -9.44
CA ASN A 65 -12.59 5.57 -10.19
C ASN A 65 -12.30 6.81 -9.34
N SER A 66 -11.90 6.61 -8.10
CA SER A 66 -11.59 7.73 -7.22
C SER A 66 -10.32 8.44 -7.66
N VAL A 67 -10.20 9.70 -7.26
CA VAL A 67 -9.02 10.48 -7.57
C VAL A 67 -7.76 9.85 -6.96
N CYS A 68 -7.89 9.23 -5.81
CA CYS A 68 -6.76 8.55 -5.17
C CYS A 68 -6.21 7.43 -6.04
N ASN A 69 -7.10 6.61 -6.58
CA ASN A 69 -6.67 5.50 -7.44
C ASN A 69 -6.11 6.01 -8.75
N GLN A 70 -6.70 7.06 -9.30
CA GLN A 70 -6.21 7.65 -10.54
C GLN A 70 -4.81 8.22 -10.37
N ILE A 71 -4.57 8.94 -9.30
CA ILE A 71 -3.24 9.51 -9.00
C ILE A 71 -2.23 8.39 -8.74
N GLY A 72 -2.59 7.43 -7.91
CA GLY A 72 -1.71 6.31 -7.59
C GLY A 72 -1.34 5.51 -8.83
N LYS A 73 -2.32 5.23 -9.66
CA LYS A 73 -2.10 4.48 -10.90
C LYS A 73 -1.18 5.24 -11.85
N LYS A 74 -1.40 6.53 -12.00
CA LYS A 74 -0.58 7.37 -12.86
C LYS A 74 0.89 7.33 -12.43
N ILE A 75 1.15 7.48 -11.14
CA ILE A 75 2.50 7.45 -10.61
C ILE A 75 3.13 6.08 -10.78
N PHE A 76 2.38 5.04 -10.45
CA PHE A 76 2.86 3.67 -10.55
C PHE A 76 3.26 3.32 -11.99
N LEU A 77 2.43 3.66 -12.95
CA LEU A 77 2.71 3.38 -14.35
C LEU A 77 3.87 4.21 -14.87
N ASP A 78 3.98 5.46 -14.45
CA ASP A 78 5.07 6.34 -14.86
C ASP A 78 6.42 5.84 -14.36
N VAL A 79 6.49 5.45 -13.11
CA VAL A 79 7.71 4.90 -12.52
C VAL A 79 8.08 3.58 -13.20
N ASN A 80 7.09 2.75 -13.44
CA ASN A 80 7.34 1.48 -14.10
C ASN A 80 7.88 1.68 -15.53
N GLU A 81 7.31 2.60 -16.24
CA GLU A 81 7.75 2.89 -17.61
C GLU A 81 9.18 3.42 -17.66
N LYS A 82 9.53 4.27 -16.71
CA LYS A 82 10.84 4.90 -16.70
C LYS A 82 11.96 4.00 -16.18
N TYR A 83 11.65 3.16 -15.21
CA TYR A 83 12.71 2.47 -14.46
C TYR A 83 12.63 0.95 -14.47
N TYR A 84 11.46 0.38 -14.37
CA TYR A 84 11.33 -1.06 -14.21
C TYR A 84 10.95 -1.81 -15.47
N GLU A 85 10.03 -1.26 -16.23
CA GLU A 85 9.51 -1.87 -17.47
C GLU A 85 8.99 -3.30 -17.26
N TYR A 86 8.35 -3.53 -16.12
CA TYR A 86 7.69 -4.80 -15.90
C TYR A 86 6.38 -4.85 -16.68
N ASP A 87 6.01 -6.05 -17.09
CA ASP A 87 4.75 -6.29 -17.78
C ASP A 87 3.63 -6.36 -16.74
N LEU A 88 2.99 -5.24 -16.51
CA LEU A 88 1.93 -5.13 -15.52
C LEU A 88 0.59 -5.49 -16.15
N LYS A 89 -0.08 -6.46 -15.57
CA LYS A 89 -1.37 -6.91 -16.07
C LYS A 89 -2.49 -6.00 -15.60
N ASP A 90 -2.44 -5.60 -14.36
CA ASP A 90 -3.47 -4.77 -13.75
C ASP A 90 -2.87 -4.02 -12.58
N ILE A 91 -3.55 -2.97 -12.18
CA ILE A 91 -3.17 -2.20 -11.01
C ILE A 91 -4.15 -2.57 -9.91
N PHE A 92 -3.60 -3.12 -8.84
CA PHE A 92 -4.39 -3.55 -7.72
C PHE A 92 -4.96 -2.37 -6.96
N GLU A 93 -5.81 -2.67 -6.02
CA GLU A 93 -6.42 -1.63 -5.22
C GLU A 93 -5.41 -0.94 -4.33
N PHE A 94 -5.61 0.34 -4.15
CA PHE A 94 -4.81 1.13 -3.23
C PHE A 94 -5.51 1.17 -1.88
N GLN A 95 -4.75 1.47 -0.84
CA GLN A 95 -5.26 1.55 0.51
C GLN A 95 -4.85 2.88 1.11
N LEU A 96 -5.80 3.54 1.77
CA LEU A 96 -5.49 4.67 2.64
C LEU A 96 -5.47 4.13 4.05
N ILE A 97 -4.32 4.18 4.68
CA ILE A 97 -4.13 3.60 6.00
C ILE A 97 -3.97 4.71 7.03
N LYS A 98 -4.77 4.64 8.08
CA LYS A 98 -4.73 5.60 9.16
C LYS A 98 -4.23 4.92 10.43
N TYR A 99 -3.15 5.44 10.98
CA TYR A 99 -2.62 4.99 12.25
C TYR A 99 -2.84 6.07 13.28
N TYR A 100 -3.41 5.67 14.41
CA TYR A 100 -3.51 6.56 15.56
C TYR A 100 -2.25 6.37 16.41
N VAL A 101 -2.05 7.27 17.35
CA VAL A 101 -0.94 7.14 18.28
C VAL A 101 -1.06 5.78 18.99
N GLY A 102 -0.01 5.02 18.97
CA GLY A 102 -0.02 3.65 19.51
C GLY A 102 -0.36 2.58 18.50
N GLY A 103 -0.82 2.98 17.31
CA GLY A 103 -1.07 2.03 16.24
C GLY A 103 0.23 1.53 15.63
N ASN A 104 0.21 0.34 15.11
CA ASN A 104 1.42 -0.27 14.57
C ASN A 104 1.15 -1.30 13.49
N TYR A 105 2.21 -1.63 12.79
CA TYR A 105 2.24 -2.77 11.90
C TYR A 105 3.64 -3.39 12.05
N ASN A 106 3.70 -4.58 12.58
CA ASN A 106 4.97 -5.24 12.84
C ASN A 106 5.69 -5.63 11.54
N TRP A 107 6.97 -5.89 11.65
CA TRP A 107 7.75 -6.37 10.52
C TRP A 107 7.08 -7.59 9.92
N HIS A 108 6.97 -7.62 8.61
CA HIS A 108 6.23 -8.67 7.93
C HIS A 108 6.70 -8.82 6.48
N CYS A 109 6.22 -9.86 5.85
CA CYS A 109 6.40 -10.07 4.43
C CYS A 109 5.03 -10.04 3.78
N ASP A 110 4.91 -9.31 2.69
CA ASP A 110 3.62 -9.16 2.02
C ASP A 110 3.10 -10.47 1.44
N TYR A 111 3.99 -11.41 1.19
CA TYR A 111 3.58 -12.70 0.66
C TYR A 111 3.11 -13.67 1.74
N GLY A 112 3.12 -13.28 2.97
CA GLY A 112 2.76 -14.16 4.07
C GLY A 112 3.85 -15.16 4.27
N GLU A 113 3.55 -16.22 4.97
CA GLU A 113 4.57 -17.18 5.24
C GLU A 113 4.62 -18.27 4.26
N ALA A 114 3.77 -18.32 3.44
CA ALA A 114 3.74 -19.43 2.66
C ALA A 114 4.45 -19.28 1.42
N PRO A 115 5.17 -20.14 1.15
CA PRO A 115 5.88 -20.22 -0.08
C PRO A 115 4.81 -20.71 -0.99
N VAL A 116 3.75 -20.83 -0.49
CA VAL A 116 2.63 -21.19 -1.17
C VAL A 116 2.38 -20.40 -2.32
N ARG A 117 2.65 -19.22 -2.20
CA ARG A 117 2.53 -18.44 -3.32
C ARG A 117 3.59 -18.80 -4.16
N GLY A 118 4.33 -19.67 -3.71
CA GLY A 118 5.46 -20.15 -4.36
C GLY A 118 5.55 -19.93 -5.72
N SER A 119 4.58 -19.81 -6.07
CA SER A 119 4.58 -19.38 -7.32
C SER A 119 5.41 -18.19 -7.47
N VAL A 120 5.86 -17.68 -6.51
CA VAL A 120 6.69 -16.57 -6.73
C VAL A 120 8.05 -16.94 -6.97
#